data_59d6eeeaa1c740c6d79b7e285878675f
#
_entry.id   59d6eeeaa1c740c6d79b7e285878675f
#
_cell.length_a   1.000
_cell.length_b   1.000
_cell.length_c   1.000
_cell.angle_alpha   90.00
_cell.angle_beta   90.00
_cell.angle_gamma   90.00
#
_symmetry.space_group_name_H-M   'P 1'
#
loop_
_entity.id
_entity.type
_entity.pdbx_description
1 polymer ?
#
loop_
_entity_poly.entity_id
_entity_poly.type
_entity_poly.pdbx_seq_one_letter_code
_entity_poly.pdbx_strand_id
1 'polypeptide(L)'
;MIRIKRGILRIAQLVCWEEIYKIESVLLALMFVSFAKAQPPVLEGAAEYFLDSPDVGKYAVIMAGPTVGETNQTQFRQWAFSLHDILARDYGYSSDSIILLYDKGHTDSIGDERIDGACDRSGIEQGLASLAARVSTGDQITLYLIGHGSGAEEESKFNIVGPDITGAEFAELLDQFKDQSIAIVNTTSASYGFSTSLSGEGRVVISSTRSPSERYDPIFSRYFIEALDNRNGDRDKNNRVSMLEAFEYAKSNVEAWYEEQGRLASEHAGLDDNGDALFSLDPVVDSADGRLAEIAYIDAAVDEVLGLSPQARELKFQMQNLERDIFVLRGRKQDFLESDYWLEMESLLVELAIATGQFEETININSERIETNGQVNE
;
A
#
# COMPACT_ATOMS: atom_id res chain seq x y z
N MET A 1 67.18 18.57 -48.07
CA MET A 1 65.84 19.10 -47.76
C MET A 1 64.79 17.99 -47.51
N ILE A 2 65.10 16.69 -47.67
CA ILE A 2 64.12 15.57 -47.45
C ILE A 2 64.21 14.94 -46.03
N ARG A 3 65.32 15.13 -45.29
CA ARG A 3 65.47 14.55 -43.92
C ARG A 3 64.79 15.32 -42.81
N ILE A 4 64.48 16.62 -42.97
CA ILE A 4 63.89 17.46 -41.97
C ILE A 4 62.32 17.28 -41.94
N LYS A 5 61.70 16.97 -43.09
CA LYS A 5 60.26 16.73 -43.16
C LYS A 5 59.77 15.41 -42.50
N ARG A 6 60.66 14.39 -42.37
CA ARG A 6 60.32 13.12 -41.71
C ARG A 6 60.36 13.19 -40.16
N GLY A 7 61.11 14.10 -39.58
CA GLY A 7 61.17 14.30 -38.14
C GLY A 7 59.95 15.00 -37.59
N ILE A 8 59.45 16.01 -38.28
CA ILE A 8 58.27 16.79 -37.85
C ILE A 8 56.99 15.96 -37.96
N LEU A 9 56.88 15.04 -38.92
CA LEU A 9 55.70 14.18 -39.04
C LEU A 9 55.63 13.11 -37.95
N ARG A 10 56.77 12.66 -37.40
CA ARG A 10 56.82 11.69 -36.30
C ARG A 10 56.52 12.33 -34.95
N ILE A 11 56.90 13.57 -34.72
CA ILE A 11 56.57 14.31 -33.46
C ILE A 11 55.09 14.67 -33.44
N ALA A 12 54.50 15.09 -34.56
CA ALA A 12 53.07 15.37 -34.64
C ALA A 12 52.18 14.12 -34.43
N GLN A 13 52.65 12.94 -34.89
CA GLN A 13 51.92 11.70 -34.62
C GLN A 13 52.01 11.23 -33.17
N LEU A 14 53.13 11.42 -32.50
CA LEU A 14 53.27 11.03 -31.08
C LEU A 14 52.47 11.92 -30.12
N VAL A 15 52.42 13.25 -30.38
CA VAL A 15 51.64 14.16 -29.57
C VAL A 15 50.15 13.92 -29.75
N CYS A 16 49.68 13.55 -30.93
CA CYS A 16 48.27 13.25 -31.20
C CYS A 16 47.81 11.94 -30.52
N TRP A 17 48.69 10.95 -30.37
CA TRP A 17 48.38 9.69 -29.68
C TRP A 17 48.31 9.81 -28.15
N GLU A 18 49.17 10.64 -27.55
CA GLU A 18 49.10 10.86 -26.08
C GLU A 18 47.84 11.63 -25.65
N GLU A 19 47.35 12.58 -26.45
CA GLU A 19 46.11 13.28 -26.19
C GLU A 19 44.85 12.40 -26.38
N ILE A 20 44.88 11.52 -27.39
CA ILE A 20 43.78 10.54 -27.61
C ILE A 20 43.70 9.53 -26.46
N TYR A 21 44.83 9.03 -25.96
CA TYR A 21 44.85 8.11 -24.80
C TYR A 21 44.36 8.76 -23.51
N LYS A 22 44.62 10.05 -23.31
CA LYS A 22 44.09 10.79 -22.15
C LYS A 22 42.58 11.01 -22.26
N ILE A 23 42.06 11.26 -23.45
CA ILE A 23 40.62 11.44 -23.70
C ILE A 23 39.88 10.11 -23.54
N GLU A 24 40.41 9.01 -24.04
CA GLU A 24 39.84 7.68 -23.87
C GLU A 24 39.88 7.22 -22.40
N SER A 25 40.95 7.53 -21.66
CA SER A 25 41.05 7.18 -20.24
C SER A 25 40.10 8.00 -19.37
N VAL A 26 39.84 9.26 -19.72
CA VAL A 26 38.87 10.10 -19.03
C VAL A 26 37.41 9.69 -19.37
N LEU A 27 37.16 9.32 -20.64
CA LEU A 27 35.85 8.78 -21.05
C LEU A 27 35.55 7.41 -20.43
N LEU A 28 36.57 6.54 -20.30
CA LEU A 28 36.43 5.26 -19.62
C LEU A 28 36.19 5.43 -18.12
N ALA A 29 36.88 6.39 -17.48
CA ALA A 29 36.67 6.72 -16.07
C ALA A 29 35.30 7.35 -15.83
N LEU A 30 34.77 8.16 -16.78
CA LEU A 30 33.43 8.71 -16.71
C LEU A 30 32.34 7.66 -16.96
N MET A 31 32.62 6.62 -17.77
CA MET A 31 31.68 5.50 -17.94
C MET A 31 31.62 4.59 -16.70
N PHE A 32 32.70 4.47 -15.93
CA PHE A 32 32.68 3.70 -14.66
C PHE A 32 32.04 4.43 -13.49
N VAL A 33 31.91 5.77 -13.53
CA VAL A 33 31.23 6.54 -12.49
C VAL A 33 29.70 6.51 -12.64
N SER A 34 29.18 6.06 -13.80
CA SER A 34 27.73 6.07 -14.07
C SER A 34 26.97 4.79 -13.70
N PHE A 35 27.61 3.82 -13.05
CA PHE A 35 26.96 2.64 -12.49
C PHE A 35 27.19 2.51 -10.98
N ALA A 36 27.21 3.63 -10.25
CA ALA A 36 26.73 3.57 -8.90
C ALA A 36 25.23 3.30 -9.03
N LYS A 37 24.81 2.02 -8.87
CA LYS A 37 23.43 1.72 -8.53
C LYS A 37 23.11 2.67 -7.37
N ALA A 38 22.17 3.59 -7.56
CA ALA A 38 21.55 4.24 -6.46
C ALA A 38 21.08 3.10 -5.54
N GLN A 39 21.75 2.92 -4.42
CA GLN A 39 21.24 2.04 -3.39
C GLN A 39 19.87 2.62 -3.05
N PRO A 40 18.82 1.80 -3.00
CA PRO A 40 17.53 2.28 -2.51
C PRO A 40 17.81 2.96 -1.15
N PRO A 41 17.18 4.10 -0.87
CA PRO A 41 17.34 4.75 0.42
C PRO A 41 17.09 3.70 1.49
N VAL A 42 18.05 3.51 2.37
CA VAL A 42 17.88 2.65 3.55
C VAL A 42 16.73 3.31 4.30
N LEU A 43 15.62 2.60 4.45
CA LEU A 43 14.48 3.04 5.25
C LEU A 43 14.90 2.99 6.74
N GLU A 44 15.87 3.82 7.11
CA GLU A 44 16.13 4.13 8.51
C GLU A 44 14.86 4.83 9.02
N GLY A 45 14.14 4.21 9.92
CA GLY A 45 12.86 4.73 10.43
C GLY A 45 11.62 3.97 9.96
N ALA A 46 11.65 3.21 8.87
CA ALA A 46 10.47 2.43 8.43
C ALA A 46 9.91 1.49 9.52
N ALA A 47 10.76 1.03 10.44
CA ALA A 47 10.35 0.24 11.59
C ALA A 47 9.50 1.03 12.62
N GLU A 48 9.39 2.35 12.50
CA GLU A 48 8.57 3.19 13.37
C GLU A 48 7.13 3.34 12.84
N TYR A 49 6.90 2.97 11.57
CA TYR A 49 5.58 3.05 10.95
C TYR A 49 4.82 1.73 11.03
N PHE A 50 3.51 1.80 11.00
CA PHE A 50 2.59 0.66 11.02
C PHE A 50 2.87 -0.30 12.18
N LEU A 51 3.13 0.26 13.37
CA LEU A 51 3.34 -0.52 14.58
C LEU A 51 2.05 -1.22 14.99
N ASP A 52 2.16 -2.51 15.26
CA ASP A 52 1.09 -3.28 15.88
C ASP A 52 1.27 -3.28 17.40
N SER A 53 0.48 -2.48 18.07
CA SER A 53 0.44 -2.41 19.51
C SER A 53 -1.01 -2.31 19.96
N PRO A 54 -1.38 -2.86 21.12
CA PRO A 54 -2.74 -2.73 21.67
C PRO A 54 -3.19 -1.28 21.86
N ASP A 55 -2.24 -0.34 21.95
CA ASP A 55 -2.52 1.08 22.15
C ASP A 55 -2.65 1.84 20.81
N VAL A 56 -2.42 1.19 19.67
CA VAL A 56 -2.53 1.79 18.32
C VAL A 56 -3.94 1.64 17.79
N GLY A 57 -4.60 2.77 17.52
CA GLY A 57 -5.88 2.81 16.82
C GLY A 57 -5.71 2.62 15.31
N LYS A 58 -6.68 1.94 14.69
CA LYS A 58 -6.77 1.86 13.23
C LYS A 58 -8.08 2.44 12.75
N TYR A 59 -7.98 3.33 11.76
CA TYR A 59 -9.09 4.09 11.22
C TYR A 59 -9.17 3.94 9.71
N ALA A 60 -10.37 3.95 9.17
CA ALA A 60 -10.63 3.90 7.74
C ALA A 60 -11.48 5.09 7.31
N VAL A 61 -11.11 5.74 6.20
CA VAL A 61 -11.96 6.74 5.54
C VAL A 61 -12.26 6.24 4.13
N ILE A 62 -13.50 5.90 3.89
CA ILE A 62 -14.00 5.42 2.60
C ILE A 62 -14.65 6.60 1.90
N MET A 63 -14.10 7.01 0.77
CA MET A 63 -14.59 8.11 -0.05
C MET A 63 -15.08 7.57 -1.38
N ALA A 64 -16.39 7.55 -1.59
CA ALA A 64 -16.99 7.12 -2.84
C ALA A 64 -17.63 8.32 -3.55
N GLY A 65 -17.01 8.72 -4.67
CA GLY A 65 -17.42 9.88 -5.47
C GLY A 65 -18.76 9.67 -6.19
N PRO A 66 -19.28 10.72 -6.82
CA PRO A 66 -20.54 10.66 -7.57
C PRO A 66 -20.39 9.78 -8.80
N THR A 67 -21.49 9.21 -9.21
CA THR A 67 -21.55 8.31 -10.37
C THR A 67 -22.41 8.90 -11.49
N VAL A 68 -21.98 8.63 -12.72
CA VAL A 68 -22.76 8.96 -13.92
C VAL A 68 -23.29 7.65 -14.50
N GLY A 69 -24.62 7.47 -14.42
CA GLY A 69 -25.31 6.28 -14.91
C GLY A 69 -25.58 5.21 -13.84
N GLU A 70 -26.63 4.42 -14.04
CA GLU A 70 -27.13 3.46 -13.06
C GLU A 70 -26.13 2.32 -12.76
N THR A 71 -25.35 1.89 -13.76
CA THR A 71 -24.41 0.77 -13.59
C THR A 71 -23.28 1.13 -12.63
N ASN A 72 -22.64 2.28 -12.84
CA ASN A 72 -21.54 2.72 -11.96
C ASN A 72 -22.05 3.08 -10.57
N GLN A 73 -23.26 3.66 -10.48
CA GLN A 73 -23.88 3.97 -9.20
C GLN A 73 -24.06 2.70 -8.35
N THR A 74 -24.58 1.64 -8.94
CA THR A 74 -24.76 0.37 -8.26
C THR A 74 -23.42 -0.23 -7.83
N GLN A 75 -22.41 -0.17 -8.69
CA GLN A 75 -21.10 -0.77 -8.47
C GLN A 75 -20.29 -0.04 -7.39
N PHE A 76 -20.17 1.28 -7.46
CA PHE A 76 -19.42 2.06 -6.46
C PHE A 76 -20.10 2.00 -5.09
N ARG A 77 -21.43 2.03 -5.08
CA ARG A 77 -22.19 1.79 -3.86
C ARG A 77 -21.85 0.42 -3.27
N GLN A 78 -21.96 -0.63 -4.06
CA GLN A 78 -21.67 -1.98 -3.60
C GLN A 78 -20.25 -2.08 -3.02
N TRP A 79 -19.25 -1.52 -3.71
CA TRP A 79 -17.86 -1.55 -3.25
C TRP A 79 -17.68 -0.80 -1.93
N ALA A 80 -18.15 0.43 -1.83
CA ALA A 80 -18.00 1.24 -0.64
C ALA A 80 -18.68 0.60 0.59
N PHE A 81 -19.90 0.10 0.43
CA PHE A 81 -20.65 -0.52 1.51
C PHE A 81 -20.13 -1.91 1.87
N SER A 82 -19.71 -2.72 0.87
CA SER A 82 -19.07 -4.00 1.15
C SER A 82 -17.76 -3.81 1.91
N LEU A 83 -16.95 -2.83 1.52
CA LEU A 83 -15.70 -2.54 2.21
C LEU A 83 -15.95 -2.15 3.68
N HIS A 84 -16.92 -1.25 3.93
CA HIS A 84 -17.33 -0.88 5.28
C HIS A 84 -17.70 -2.12 6.11
N ASP A 85 -18.57 -2.98 5.57
CA ASP A 85 -19.06 -4.17 6.28
C ASP A 85 -17.96 -5.21 6.51
N ILE A 86 -17.04 -5.38 5.55
CA ILE A 86 -15.89 -6.27 5.66
C ILE A 86 -14.94 -5.79 6.77
N LEU A 87 -14.59 -4.49 6.79
CA LEU A 87 -13.72 -3.92 7.83
C LEU A 87 -14.31 -4.12 9.23
N ALA A 88 -15.61 -3.92 9.39
CA ALA A 88 -16.28 -4.15 10.66
C ALA A 88 -16.36 -5.63 11.05
N ARG A 89 -16.69 -6.52 10.10
CA ARG A 89 -16.91 -7.94 10.33
C ARG A 89 -15.62 -8.72 10.54
N ASP A 90 -14.62 -8.50 9.65
CA ASP A 90 -13.45 -9.37 9.57
C ASP A 90 -12.20 -8.76 10.23
N TYR A 91 -12.14 -7.43 10.33
CA TYR A 91 -10.93 -6.70 10.74
C TYR A 91 -11.07 -5.96 12.09
N GLY A 92 -12.22 -6.08 12.75
CA GLY A 92 -12.42 -5.53 14.10
C GLY A 92 -12.56 -4.01 14.16
N TYR A 93 -12.88 -3.34 13.04
CA TYR A 93 -13.18 -1.91 13.06
C TYR A 93 -14.54 -1.66 13.73
N SER A 94 -14.55 -0.73 14.67
CA SER A 94 -15.81 -0.21 15.23
C SER A 94 -16.46 0.79 14.27
N SER A 95 -17.75 1.04 14.44
CA SER A 95 -18.45 2.09 13.67
C SER A 95 -17.76 3.47 13.82
N ASP A 96 -17.21 3.76 14.99
CA ASP A 96 -16.50 5.02 15.23
C ASP A 96 -15.13 5.07 14.55
N SER A 97 -14.58 3.92 14.11
CA SER A 97 -13.27 3.83 13.42
C SER A 97 -13.39 3.93 11.91
N ILE A 98 -14.61 3.90 11.35
CA ILE A 98 -14.86 4.02 9.93
C ILE A 98 -15.60 5.31 9.65
N ILE A 99 -15.16 6.06 8.65
CA ILE A 99 -15.86 7.21 8.08
C ILE A 99 -16.23 6.87 6.65
N LEU A 100 -17.51 6.86 6.31
CA LEU A 100 -17.99 6.63 4.96
C LEU A 100 -18.58 7.92 4.37
N LEU A 101 -17.88 8.51 3.42
CA LEU A 101 -18.35 9.65 2.62
C LEU A 101 -18.84 9.11 1.27
N TYR A 102 -20.11 9.23 0.99
CA TYR A 102 -20.73 8.64 -0.20
C TYR A 102 -21.55 9.64 -0.98
N ASP A 103 -21.27 9.81 -2.29
CA ASP A 103 -22.02 10.64 -3.23
C ASP A 103 -22.48 11.97 -2.57
N LYS A 104 -23.75 12.26 -2.57
CA LYS A 104 -24.35 13.47 -1.96
C LYS A 104 -24.68 13.33 -0.47
N GLY A 105 -24.19 12.26 0.17
CA GLY A 105 -24.53 11.95 1.57
C GLY A 105 -25.96 11.46 1.73
N HIS A 106 -26.55 11.74 2.89
CA HIS A 106 -27.96 11.43 3.16
C HIS A 106 -28.88 12.30 2.28
N THR A 107 -29.72 11.66 1.49
CA THR A 107 -30.77 12.30 0.71
C THR A 107 -32.09 11.58 0.95
N ASP A 108 -33.22 12.15 0.52
CA ASP A 108 -34.54 11.51 0.64
C ASP A 108 -34.61 10.11 -0.03
N SER A 109 -33.72 9.84 -0.98
CA SER A 109 -33.63 8.57 -1.72
C SER A 109 -32.49 7.66 -1.26
N ILE A 110 -31.55 8.15 -0.44
CA ILE A 110 -30.40 7.42 0.08
C ILE A 110 -30.35 7.64 1.60
N GLY A 111 -30.95 6.73 2.35
CA GLY A 111 -30.85 6.66 3.81
C GLY A 111 -30.14 5.36 4.17
N ASP A 112 -28.91 5.44 4.64
CA ASP A 112 -28.13 4.30 5.15
C ASP A 112 -27.29 4.78 6.31
N GLU A 113 -27.42 4.11 7.45
CA GLU A 113 -26.79 4.51 8.73
C GLU A 113 -25.25 4.51 8.66
N ARG A 114 -24.65 3.82 7.68
CA ARG A 114 -23.21 3.78 7.47
C ARG A 114 -22.65 5.07 6.85
N ILE A 115 -23.48 5.90 6.24
CA ILE A 115 -23.03 7.14 5.58
C ILE A 115 -22.86 8.24 6.63
N ASP A 116 -21.63 8.76 6.77
CA ASP A 116 -21.32 9.87 7.67
C ASP A 116 -21.49 11.23 7.00
N GLY A 117 -21.31 11.29 5.66
CA GLY A 117 -21.41 12.56 4.94
C GLY A 117 -21.37 12.43 3.43
N ALA A 118 -21.43 13.57 2.75
CA ALA A 118 -21.26 13.64 1.32
C ALA A 118 -19.78 13.49 0.94
N CYS A 119 -19.52 12.87 -0.22
CA CYS A 119 -18.21 12.88 -0.86
C CYS A 119 -18.06 14.15 -1.69
N ASP A 120 -18.08 15.29 -1.02
CA ASP A 120 -17.79 16.62 -1.54
C ASP A 120 -16.62 17.25 -0.76
N ARG A 121 -16.14 18.41 -1.19
CA ARG A 121 -15.01 19.08 -0.52
C ARG A 121 -15.26 19.30 0.97
N SER A 122 -16.45 19.79 1.32
CA SER A 122 -16.81 20.05 2.73
C SER A 122 -16.88 18.79 3.56
N GLY A 123 -17.47 17.71 3.04
CA GLY A 123 -17.55 16.42 3.71
C GLY A 123 -16.17 15.80 3.93
N ILE A 124 -15.27 15.89 2.93
CA ILE A 124 -13.89 15.41 3.04
C ILE A 124 -13.13 16.22 4.11
N GLU A 125 -13.17 17.55 4.05
CA GLU A 125 -12.52 18.43 5.03
C GLU A 125 -13.02 18.17 6.45
N GLN A 126 -14.34 18.07 6.65
CA GLN A 126 -14.93 17.80 7.96
C GLN A 126 -14.64 16.38 8.47
N GLY A 127 -14.71 15.37 7.61
CA GLY A 127 -14.39 13.99 7.94
C GLY A 127 -12.95 13.83 8.40
N LEU A 128 -12.00 14.37 7.63
CA LEU A 128 -10.58 14.33 7.98
C LEU A 128 -10.26 15.16 9.24
N ALA A 129 -10.87 16.34 9.41
CA ALA A 129 -10.71 17.15 10.63
C ALA A 129 -11.29 16.45 11.87
N SER A 130 -12.45 15.79 11.74
CA SER A 130 -13.04 14.98 12.81
C SER A 130 -12.15 13.80 13.19
N LEU A 131 -11.51 13.16 12.19
CA LEU A 131 -10.56 12.08 12.43
C LEU A 131 -9.30 12.62 13.13
N ALA A 132 -8.72 13.72 12.66
CA ALA A 132 -7.53 14.33 13.25
C ALA A 132 -7.72 14.72 14.72
N ALA A 133 -8.94 15.04 15.14
CA ALA A 133 -9.26 15.34 16.54
C ALA A 133 -9.30 14.10 17.43
N ARG A 134 -9.31 12.88 16.87
CA ARG A 134 -9.47 11.61 17.61
C ARG A 134 -8.21 10.75 17.60
N VAL A 135 -7.41 10.85 16.54
CA VAL A 135 -6.21 10.00 16.38
C VAL A 135 -5.08 10.44 17.31
N SER A 136 -4.29 9.47 17.74
CA SER A 136 -3.09 9.63 18.56
C SER A 136 -1.83 9.37 17.72
N THR A 137 -0.66 9.70 18.26
CA THR A 137 0.64 9.36 17.67
C THR A 137 0.76 7.86 17.48
N GLY A 138 1.19 7.44 16.30
CA GLY A 138 1.37 6.03 15.94
C GLY A 138 0.12 5.34 15.40
N ASP A 139 -1.06 5.96 15.52
CA ASP A 139 -2.28 5.39 14.93
C ASP A 139 -2.16 5.23 13.41
N GLN A 140 -2.94 4.31 12.86
CA GLN A 140 -2.93 3.98 11.43
C GLN A 140 -4.23 4.45 10.78
N ILE A 141 -4.09 5.12 9.64
CA ILE A 141 -5.20 5.63 8.85
C ILE A 141 -5.14 5.02 7.47
N THR A 142 -6.22 4.39 7.04
CA THR A 142 -6.35 3.91 5.66
C THR A 142 -7.41 4.72 4.92
N LEU A 143 -7.02 5.30 3.80
CA LEU A 143 -7.90 6.09 2.93
C LEU A 143 -8.22 5.28 1.68
N TYR A 144 -9.50 5.06 1.41
CA TYR A 144 -9.98 4.37 0.21
C TYR A 144 -10.72 5.36 -0.70
N LEU A 145 -10.23 5.54 -1.92
CA LEU A 145 -10.85 6.39 -2.94
C LEU A 145 -11.49 5.50 -4.01
N ILE A 146 -12.80 5.56 -4.10
CA ILE A 146 -13.63 4.78 -5.03
C ILE A 146 -14.37 5.75 -5.92
N GLY A 147 -14.27 5.61 -7.24
CA GLY A 147 -14.95 6.50 -8.17
C GLY A 147 -14.19 6.79 -9.43
N HIS A 148 -14.48 7.94 -10.00
CA HIS A 148 -13.79 8.44 -11.18
C HIS A 148 -12.65 9.36 -10.81
N GLY A 149 -11.62 9.33 -11.63
CA GLY A 149 -10.56 10.31 -11.62
C GLY A 149 -10.41 10.95 -13.00
N SER A 150 -9.83 12.13 -13.05
CA SER A 150 -9.65 12.91 -14.27
C SER A 150 -8.36 13.72 -14.24
N GLY A 151 -8.00 14.33 -15.36
CA GLY A 151 -6.79 15.12 -15.50
C GLY A 151 -5.56 14.28 -15.83
N ALA A 152 -4.39 14.90 -15.69
CA ALA A 152 -3.09 14.27 -15.92
C ALA A 152 -2.03 14.96 -15.07
N GLU A 153 -1.05 14.22 -14.62
CA GLU A 153 0.08 14.72 -13.83
C GLU A 153 -0.38 15.58 -12.63
N GLU A 154 0.15 16.76 -12.44
CA GLU A 154 -0.17 17.66 -11.33
C GLU A 154 -1.63 18.15 -11.31
N GLU A 155 -2.36 18.07 -12.45
CA GLU A 155 -3.78 18.40 -12.55
C GLU A 155 -4.71 17.20 -12.36
N SER A 156 -4.16 16.06 -11.97
CA SER A 156 -4.98 14.88 -11.70
C SER A 156 -5.89 15.11 -10.50
N LYS A 157 -7.13 14.64 -10.64
CA LYS A 157 -8.22 14.93 -9.69
C LYS A 157 -8.98 13.66 -9.33
N PHE A 158 -9.41 13.60 -8.09
CA PHE A 158 -10.50 12.75 -7.67
C PHE A 158 -11.83 13.48 -7.90
N ASN A 159 -12.73 12.84 -8.63
CA ASN A 159 -14.01 13.43 -8.97
C ASN A 159 -14.97 13.26 -7.79
N ILE A 160 -15.39 14.37 -7.22
CA ILE A 160 -16.28 14.44 -6.06
C ILE A 160 -17.57 15.21 -6.40
N VAL A 161 -18.50 15.26 -5.49
CA VAL A 161 -19.70 16.09 -5.68
C VAL A 161 -19.30 17.57 -5.66
N GLY A 162 -19.62 18.30 -6.70
CA GLY A 162 -19.22 19.68 -6.90
C GLY A 162 -17.86 19.81 -7.61
N PRO A 163 -17.05 20.80 -7.26
CA PRO A 163 -15.72 20.97 -7.83
C PRO A 163 -14.78 19.84 -7.38
N ASP A 164 -14.15 19.16 -8.32
CA ASP A 164 -13.21 18.09 -8.07
C ASP A 164 -11.99 18.57 -7.26
N ILE A 165 -11.38 17.66 -6.52
CA ILE A 165 -10.19 17.92 -5.72
C ILE A 165 -8.93 17.40 -6.42
N THR A 166 -7.88 18.22 -6.50
CA THR A 166 -6.58 17.80 -7.04
C THR A 166 -5.79 16.98 -6.02
N GLY A 167 -4.80 16.19 -6.52
CA GLY A 167 -3.89 15.45 -5.64
C GLY A 167 -3.12 16.37 -4.69
N ALA A 168 -2.68 17.53 -5.15
CA ALA A 168 -1.98 18.51 -4.32
C ALA A 168 -2.88 19.08 -3.20
N GLU A 169 -4.11 19.48 -3.53
CA GLU A 169 -5.09 19.95 -2.53
C GLU A 169 -5.44 18.85 -1.51
N PHE A 170 -5.51 17.60 -1.97
CA PHE A 170 -5.78 16.49 -1.07
C PHE A 170 -4.57 16.19 -0.16
N ALA A 171 -3.34 16.29 -0.69
CA ALA A 171 -2.11 16.15 0.10
C ALA A 171 -2.03 17.19 1.23
N GLU A 172 -2.44 18.45 0.98
CA GLU A 172 -2.52 19.50 2.00
C GLU A 172 -3.48 19.11 3.15
N LEU A 173 -4.58 18.41 2.85
CA LEU A 173 -5.49 17.93 3.88
C LEU A 173 -4.88 16.82 4.75
N LEU A 174 -3.89 16.09 4.23
CA LEU A 174 -3.17 15.05 4.98
C LEU A 174 -2.07 15.61 5.88
N ASP A 175 -1.67 16.87 5.73
CA ASP A 175 -0.65 17.51 6.57
C ASP A 175 -1.02 17.59 8.05
N GLN A 176 -2.30 17.41 8.39
CA GLN A 176 -2.75 17.33 9.77
C GLN A 176 -2.38 16.00 10.47
N PHE A 177 -1.99 14.97 9.70
CA PHE A 177 -1.63 13.63 10.19
C PHE A 177 -0.10 13.43 10.10
N LYS A 178 0.65 14.07 11.01
CA LYS A 178 2.13 14.05 10.97
C LYS A 178 2.76 12.86 11.68
N ASP A 179 2.04 12.34 12.67
CA ASP A 179 2.54 11.32 13.57
C ASP A 179 1.77 9.99 13.42
N GLN A 180 1.03 9.84 12.33
CA GLN A 180 0.25 8.66 11.99
C GLN A 180 0.85 7.95 10.78
N SER A 181 0.71 6.62 10.73
CA SER A 181 1.00 5.85 9.53
C SER A 181 -0.20 5.91 8.57
N ILE A 182 0.03 6.17 7.29
CA ILE A 182 -1.04 6.38 6.33
C ILE A 182 -0.94 5.39 5.17
N ALA A 183 -1.99 4.62 4.93
CA ALA A 183 -2.16 3.84 3.71
C ALA A 183 -3.25 4.48 2.84
N ILE A 184 -3.00 4.57 1.54
CA ILE A 184 -3.91 5.17 0.57
C ILE A 184 -4.14 4.19 -0.57
N VAL A 185 -5.40 3.82 -0.78
CA VAL A 185 -5.82 2.91 -1.84
C VAL A 185 -6.68 3.70 -2.83
N ASN A 186 -6.05 4.22 -3.87
CA ASN A 186 -6.72 4.99 -4.90
C ASN A 186 -7.11 4.08 -6.06
N THR A 187 -8.39 3.73 -6.11
CA THR A 187 -8.95 2.83 -7.11
C THR A 187 -9.69 3.57 -8.24
N THR A 188 -9.45 4.87 -8.38
CA THR A 188 -10.11 5.68 -9.40
C THR A 188 -9.44 5.53 -10.77
N SER A 189 -10.18 5.85 -11.85
CA SER A 189 -9.57 6.00 -13.17
C SER A 189 -8.56 7.16 -13.19
N ALA A 190 -7.51 7.06 -14.03
CA ALA A 190 -6.43 8.06 -14.13
C ALA A 190 -5.80 8.42 -12.77
N SER A 191 -5.76 7.47 -11.81
CA SER A 191 -5.35 7.67 -10.43
C SER A 191 -3.86 7.99 -10.24
N TYR A 192 -3.00 7.62 -11.20
CA TYR A 192 -1.55 7.72 -11.07
C TYR A 192 -1.06 9.10 -10.65
N GLY A 193 -1.40 10.15 -11.41
CA GLY A 193 -0.92 11.51 -11.12
C GLY A 193 -1.48 12.08 -9.81
N PHE A 194 -2.69 11.70 -9.41
CA PHE A 194 -3.23 12.04 -8.10
C PHE A 194 -2.44 11.33 -7.00
N SER A 195 -2.17 10.04 -7.17
CA SER A 195 -1.47 9.21 -6.19
C SER A 195 -0.01 9.66 -5.99
N THR A 196 0.68 10.12 -7.04
CA THR A 196 2.05 10.65 -6.92
C THR A 196 2.13 11.87 -5.98
N SER A 197 1.06 12.68 -5.91
CA SER A 197 1.00 13.83 -5.00
C SER A 197 0.87 13.43 -3.53
N LEU A 198 0.48 12.17 -3.27
CA LEU A 198 0.25 11.63 -1.92
C LEU A 198 1.43 10.84 -1.37
N SER A 199 2.43 10.58 -2.24
CA SER A 199 3.65 9.88 -1.85
C SER A 199 4.39 10.63 -0.73
N GLY A 200 5.02 9.90 0.16
CA GLY A 200 5.77 10.48 1.27
C GLY A 200 6.25 9.43 2.26
N GLU A 201 7.15 9.86 3.13
CA GLU A 201 7.69 9.00 4.19
C GLU A 201 6.59 8.46 5.11
N GLY A 202 6.68 7.17 5.46
CA GLY A 202 5.70 6.51 6.32
C GLY A 202 4.33 6.28 5.67
N ARG A 203 4.23 6.42 4.35
CA ARG A 203 3.00 6.20 3.59
C ARG A 203 3.13 4.98 2.69
N VAL A 204 2.04 4.23 2.60
CA VAL A 204 1.84 3.21 1.55
C VAL A 204 0.79 3.75 0.59
N VAL A 205 1.14 3.95 -0.66
CA VAL A 205 0.23 4.49 -1.68
C VAL A 205 0.03 3.50 -2.80
N ILE A 206 -1.19 3.05 -2.98
CA ILE A 206 -1.62 2.15 -4.06
C ILE A 206 -2.42 2.96 -5.08
N SER A 207 -2.05 2.83 -6.34
CA SER A 207 -2.75 3.42 -7.49
C SER A 207 -3.25 2.30 -8.41
N SER A 208 -4.52 2.32 -8.82
CA SER A 208 -5.08 1.35 -9.77
C SER A 208 -4.61 1.54 -11.19
N THR A 209 -3.99 2.67 -11.52
CA THR A 209 -3.47 2.98 -12.85
C THR A 209 -2.01 3.43 -12.77
N ARG A 210 -1.23 3.19 -13.83
CA ARG A 210 0.18 3.57 -13.93
C ARG A 210 0.43 4.82 -14.79
N SER A 211 -0.60 5.33 -15.43
CA SER A 211 -0.46 6.48 -16.31
C SER A 211 -1.78 7.24 -16.51
N PRO A 212 -1.72 8.52 -16.89
CA PRO A 212 -2.92 9.31 -17.20
C PRO A 212 -3.70 8.81 -18.42
N SER A 213 -3.14 7.91 -19.21
CA SER A 213 -3.82 7.33 -20.37
C SER A 213 -4.81 6.21 -19.99
N GLU A 214 -4.69 5.65 -18.81
CA GLU A 214 -5.57 4.63 -18.27
C GLU A 214 -6.82 5.27 -17.64
N ARG A 215 -7.80 5.62 -18.49
CA ARG A 215 -8.98 6.45 -18.16
C ARG A 215 -10.28 5.67 -18.04
N TYR A 216 -10.21 4.37 -18.22
CA TYR A 216 -11.38 3.50 -18.04
C TYR A 216 -11.57 3.21 -16.57
N ASP A 217 -12.80 2.90 -16.18
CA ASP A 217 -13.09 2.56 -14.78
C ASP A 217 -12.37 1.27 -14.41
N PRO A 218 -11.47 1.30 -13.43
CA PRO A 218 -10.73 0.14 -13.03
C PRO A 218 -11.60 -0.90 -12.34
N ILE A 219 -11.33 -2.18 -12.59
CA ILE A 219 -11.92 -3.27 -11.83
C ILE A 219 -11.07 -3.63 -10.60
N PHE A 220 -9.95 -2.95 -10.39
CA PHE A 220 -9.06 -3.14 -9.26
C PHE A 220 -9.78 -3.01 -7.91
N SER A 221 -10.71 -2.05 -7.76
CA SER A 221 -11.56 -1.92 -6.55
C SER A 221 -12.22 -3.23 -6.16
N ARG A 222 -12.81 -3.93 -7.13
CA ARG A 222 -13.50 -5.20 -6.89
C ARG A 222 -12.57 -6.21 -6.23
N TYR A 223 -11.42 -6.42 -6.84
CA TYR A 223 -10.50 -7.46 -6.40
C TYR A 223 -9.72 -7.09 -5.15
N PHE A 224 -9.48 -5.78 -4.93
CA PHE A 224 -8.91 -5.31 -3.67
C PHE A 224 -9.86 -5.58 -2.50
N ILE A 225 -11.15 -5.30 -2.67
CA ILE A 225 -12.17 -5.59 -1.65
C ILE A 225 -12.35 -7.11 -1.47
N GLU A 226 -12.30 -7.88 -2.56
CA GLU A 226 -12.34 -9.34 -2.52
C GLU A 226 -11.14 -9.94 -1.76
N ALA A 227 -9.95 -9.33 -1.87
CA ALA A 227 -8.79 -9.73 -1.08
C ALA A 227 -9.05 -9.62 0.43
N LEU A 228 -9.80 -8.60 0.84
CA LEU A 228 -10.14 -8.37 2.23
C LEU A 228 -11.28 -9.29 2.72
N ASP A 229 -12.25 -9.61 1.84
CA ASP A 229 -13.40 -10.42 2.22
C ASP A 229 -12.96 -11.82 2.70
N ASN A 230 -13.31 -12.16 3.93
CA ASN A 230 -12.88 -13.40 4.58
C ASN A 230 -11.36 -13.65 4.51
N ARG A 231 -10.55 -12.60 4.44
CA ARG A 231 -9.08 -12.65 4.30
C ARG A 231 -8.59 -13.47 3.10
N ASN A 232 -9.28 -13.36 1.96
CA ASN A 232 -8.87 -14.11 0.76
C ASN A 232 -7.45 -13.74 0.28
N GLY A 233 -6.98 -12.54 0.62
CA GLY A 233 -5.62 -12.06 0.33
C GLY A 233 -4.53 -12.63 1.24
N ASP A 234 -4.86 -13.24 2.37
CA ASP A 234 -3.91 -13.83 3.31
C ASP A 234 -3.13 -14.98 2.64
N ARG A 235 -1.98 -14.65 2.11
CA ARG A 235 -1.16 -15.55 1.30
C ARG A 235 -0.23 -16.41 2.14
N ASP A 236 0.35 -15.84 3.17
CA ASP A 236 1.30 -16.51 4.07
C ASP A 236 0.62 -17.28 5.19
N LYS A 237 -0.73 -17.16 5.29
CA LYS A 237 -1.58 -17.88 6.25
C LYS A 237 -1.33 -17.47 7.70
N ASN A 238 -0.94 -16.22 7.92
CA ASN A 238 -0.78 -15.66 9.26
C ASN A 238 -2.12 -15.15 9.85
N ASN A 239 -3.24 -15.34 9.17
CA ASN A 239 -4.60 -14.89 9.49
C ASN A 239 -4.73 -13.35 9.54
N ARG A 240 -3.90 -12.67 8.75
CA ARG A 240 -3.89 -11.22 8.58
C ARG A 240 -3.82 -10.90 7.09
N VAL A 241 -4.12 -9.67 6.73
CA VAL A 241 -3.93 -9.18 5.35
C VAL A 241 -3.15 -7.88 5.40
N SER A 242 -1.98 -7.87 4.81
CA SER A 242 -1.17 -6.67 4.60
C SER A 242 -1.60 -5.92 3.34
N MET A 243 -1.20 -4.66 3.22
CA MET A 243 -1.43 -3.88 2.00
C MET A 243 -0.74 -4.50 0.78
N LEU A 244 0.44 -5.12 0.96
CA LEU A 244 1.14 -5.82 -0.11
C LEU A 244 0.36 -7.03 -0.60
N GLU A 245 -0.13 -7.86 0.30
CA GLU A 245 -0.92 -9.06 -0.04
C GLU A 245 -2.23 -8.70 -0.73
N ALA A 246 -2.95 -7.68 -0.21
CA ALA A 246 -4.18 -7.19 -0.85
C ALA A 246 -3.90 -6.64 -2.27
N PHE A 247 -2.78 -5.93 -2.46
CA PHE A 247 -2.34 -5.44 -3.75
C PHE A 247 -2.01 -6.58 -4.73
N GLU A 248 -1.20 -7.57 -4.29
CA GLU A 248 -0.81 -8.71 -5.14
C GLU A 248 -2.02 -9.57 -5.54
N TYR A 249 -2.93 -9.81 -4.60
CA TYR A 249 -4.20 -10.51 -4.88
C TYR A 249 -5.01 -9.76 -5.94
N ALA A 250 -5.23 -8.46 -5.72
CA ALA A 250 -6.04 -7.65 -6.63
C ALA A 250 -5.41 -7.58 -8.03
N LYS A 251 -4.11 -7.29 -8.13
CA LYS A 251 -3.37 -7.23 -9.39
C LYS A 251 -3.48 -8.54 -10.17
N SER A 252 -3.19 -9.68 -9.53
CA SER A 252 -3.22 -10.99 -10.19
C SER A 252 -4.62 -11.33 -10.71
N ASN A 253 -5.68 -11.00 -9.97
CA ASN A 253 -7.05 -11.25 -10.40
C ASN A 253 -7.51 -10.28 -11.50
N VAL A 254 -7.04 -9.03 -11.51
CA VAL A 254 -7.25 -8.09 -12.62
C VAL A 254 -6.64 -8.64 -13.91
N GLU A 255 -5.38 -9.07 -13.85
CA GLU A 255 -4.68 -9.67 -14.99
C GLU A 255 -5.44 -10.91 -15.53
N ALA A 256 -5.80 -11.83 -14.65
CA ALA A 256 -6.56 -13.03 -14.99
C ALA A 256 -7.91 -12.69 -15.63
N TRP A 257 -8.63 -11.69 -15.13
CA TRP A 257 -9.89 -11.25 -15.70
C TRP A 257 -9.73 -10.74 -17.14
N TYR A 258 -8.71 -9.91 -17.41
CA TYR A 258 -8.46 -9.43 -18.78
C TYR A 258 -8.09 -10.57 -19.73
N GLU A 259 -7.32 -11.55 -19.27
CA GLU A 259 -6.99 -12.76 -20.05
C GLU A 259 -8.25 -13.58 -20.39
N GLU A 260 -9.12 -13.83 -19.41
CA GLU A 260 -10.37 -14.53 -19.59
C GLU A 260 -11.32 -13.83 -20.58
N GLN A 261 -11.31 -12.49 -20.58
CA GLN A 261 -12.09 -11.70 -21.54
C GLN A 261 -11.43 -11.63 -22.93
N GLY A 262 -10.23 -12.14 -23.11
CA GLY A 262 -9.44 -12.02 -24.34
C GLY A 262 -9.14 -10.56 -24.70
N ARG A 263 -8.95 -9.69 -23.72
CA ARG A 263 -8.72 -8.24 -23.86
C ARG A 263 -7.33 -7.86 -23.33
N LEU A 264 -6.76 -6.82 -23.92
CA LEU A 264 -5.60 -6.18 -23.34
C LEU A 264 -6.02 -5.41 -22.08
N ALA A 265 -5.19 -5.48 -21.03
CA ALA A 265 -5.41 -4.72 -19.81
C ALA A 265 -5.42 -3.22 -20.11
N SER A 266 -6.41 -2.51 -19.57
CA SER A 266 -6.53 -1.06 -19.66
C SER A 266 -6.23 -0.35 -18.34
N GLU A 267 -5.79 -1.10 -17.34
CA GLU A 267 -5.33 -0.65 -16.04
C GLU A 267 -4.14 -1.48 -15.59
N HIS A 268 -3.20 -0.85 -14.88
CA HIS A 268 -2.04 -1.50 -14.30
C HIS A 268 -1.76 -0.84 -12.96
N ALA A 269 -2.11 -1.53 -11.91
CA ALA A 269 -1.90 -1.03 -10.56
C ALA A 269 -0.42 -0.96 -10.19
N GLY A 270 -0.07 0.02 -9.40
CA GLY A 270 1.27 0.21 -8.85
C GLY A 270 1.23 0.60 -7.38
N LEU A 271 2.34 0.39 -6.69
CA LEU A 271 2.52 0.68 -5.28
C LEU A 271 3.81 1.48 -5.08
N ASP A 272 3.74 2.51 -4.24
CA ASP A 272 4.87 3.29 -3.71
C ASP A 272 4.77 3.27 -2.18
N ASP A 273 5.83 2.81 -1.53
CA ASP A 273 5.92 2.80 -0.06
C ASP A 273 7.28 3.29 0.47
N ASN A 274 8.13 3.77 -0.44
CA ASN A 274 9.41 4.37 -0.10
C ASN A 274 9.39 5.92 -0.19
N GLY A 275 8.30 6.50 -0.69
CA GLY A 275 8.07 7.94 -0.75
C GLY A 275 8.76 8.65 -1.90
N ASP A 276 9.21 7.93 -2.94
CA ASP A 276 9.87 8.52 -4.11
C ASP A 276 8.93 8.87 -5.27
N ALA A 277 7.64 8.57 -5.11
CA ALA A 277 6.58 8.75 -6.11
C ALA A 277 6.77 7.95 -7.41
N LEU A 278 7.61 6.89 -7.38
CA LEU A 278 7.85 5.99 -8.50
C LEU A 278 7.17 4.65 -8.22
N PHE A 279 5.95 4.51 -8.66
CA PHE A 279 5.13 3.33 -8.39
C PHE A 279 5.67 2.06 -9.04
N SER A 280 6.03 1.07 -8.24
CA SER A 280 6.38 -0.26 -8.70
C SER A 280 5.13 -1.04 -9.13
N LEU A 281 5.20 -1.67 -10.31
CA LEU A 281 4.14 -2.59 -10.77
C LEU A 281 4.29 -3.99 -10.17
N ASP A 282 5.49 -4.34 -9.74
CA ASP A 282 5.83 -5.62 -9.11
C ASP A 282 6.61 -5.37 -7.82
N PRO A 283 5.94 -4.75 -6.81
CA PRO A 283 6.57 -4.53 -5.52
C PRO A 283 6.85 -5.87 -4.84
N VAL A 284 8.04 -5.99 -4.25
CA VAL A 284 8.43 -7.13 -3.44
C VAL A 284 9.28 -6.64 -2.27
N VAL A 285 9.23 -7.33 -1.16
CA VAL A 285 9.90 -6.95 0.10
C VAL A 285 11.39 -6.64 0.01
N ASP A 286 12.07 -7.17 -0.99
CA ASP A 286 13.50 -6.94 -1.24
C ASP A 286 13.76 -5.89 -2.35
N SER A 287 12.72 -5.25 -2.89
CA SER A 287 12.82 -4.18 -3.89
C SER A 287 12.73 -2.78 -3.30
N ALA A 288 12.64 -1.76 -4.17
CA ALA A 288 12.44 -0.38 -3.72
C ALA A 288 11.12 -0.20 -2.99
N ASP A 289 10.05 -0.85 -3.52
CA ASP A 289 8.71 -0.82 -2.95
C ASP A 289 8.23 -2.21 -2.55
N GLY A 290 7.29 -2.27 -1.62
CA GLY A 290 6.66 -3.47 -1.09
C GLY A 290 7.06 -3.78 0.34
N ARG A 291 8.11 -3.15 0.85
CA ARG A 291 8.65 -3.44 2.17
C ARG A 291 7.78 -2.88 3.30
N LEU A 292 7.38 -1.62 3.22
CA LEU A 292 6.51 -1.03 4.23
C LEU A 292 5.08 -1.59 4.11
N ALA A 293 4.63 -1.85 2.88
CA ALA A 293 3.35 -2.45 2.59
C ALA A 293 3.20 -3.89 3.15
N GLU A 294 4.31 -4.64 3.31
CA GLU A 294 4.31 -5.98 3.93
C GLU A 294 3.85 -5.93 5.39
N ILE A 295 4.20 -4.87 6.13
CA ILE A 295 3.85 -4.72 7.55
C ILE A 295 2.67 -3.77 7.80
N ALA A 296 2.13 -3.17 6.77
CA ALA A 296 0.94 -2.33 6.83
C ALA A 296 -0.33 -3.21 6.84
N TYR A 297 -0.55 -3.89 7.97
CA TYR A 297 -1.70 -4.78 8.15
C TYR A 297 -3.00 -4.01 8.32
N ILE A 298 -4.07 -4.55 7.73
CA ILE A 298 -5.41 -3.96 7.77
C ILE A 298 -6.10 -4.22 9.10
N ASP A 299 -5.79 -5.33 9.77
CA ASP A 299 -6.42 -5.74 11.03
C ASP A 299 -6.29 -4.67 12.11
N ALA A 300 -7.40 -4.38 12.81
CA ALA A 300 -7.36 -3.55 13.99
C ALA A 300 -6.58 -4.25 15.13
N ALA A 301 -5.87 -3.47 15.93
CA ALA A 301 -5.03 -4.00 17.00
C ALA A 301 -5.84 -4.63 18.16
N VAL A 302 -7.11 -4.24 18.33
CA VAL A 302 -7.93 -4.67 19.45
C VAL A 302 -8.68 -5.96 19.14
N ASP A 303 -8.24 -7.06 19.72
CA ASP A 303 -8.79 -8.41 19.53
C ASP A 303 -10.10 -8.71 20.29
N GLU A 304 -10.61 -7.78 21.10
CA GLU A 304 -11.83 -8.00 21.87
C GLU A 304 -13.05 -8.22 20.98
N VAL A 305 -13.10 -7.56 19.82
CA VAL A 305 -14.18 -7.67 18.84
C VAL A 305 -14.21 -9.06 18.17
N LEU A 306 -13.05 -9.71 18.04
CA LEU A 306 -12.93 -11.03 17.39
C LEU A 306 -13.18 -12.20 18.36
N GLY A 307 -13.45 -11.94 19.64
CA GLY A 307 -13.75 -12.98 20.62
C GLY A 307 -12.60 -13.95 20.91
N LEU A 308 -11.36 -13.56 20.64
CA LEU A 308 -10.20 -14.40 20.85
C LEU A 308 -9.97 -14.72 22.32
N SER A 309 -9.60 -15.97 22.60
CA SER A 309 -9.18 -16.36 23.94
C SER A 309 -7.91 -15.64 24.39
N PRO A 310 -7.64 -15.49 25.70
CA PRO A 310 -6.39 -14.88 26.18
C PRO A 310 -5.13 -15.54 25.61
N GLN A 311 -5.16 -16.86 25.42
CA GLN A 311 -4.05 -17.59 24.82
C GLN A 311 -3.89 -17.27 23.32
N ALA A 312 -4.99 -17.17 22.57
CA ALA A 312 -4.93 -16.79 21.15
C ALA A 312 -4.41 -15.36 20.99
N ARG A 313 -4.80 -14.43 21.86
CA ARG A 313 -4.27 -13.05 21.87
C ARG A 313 -2.76 -12.98 22.10
N GLU A 314 -2.27 -13.75 23.07
CA GLU A 314 -0.82 -13.82 23.36
C GLU A 314 -0.03 -14.37 22.18
N LEU A 315 -0.53 -15.46 21.54
CA LEU A 315 0.10 -16.03 20.34
C LEU A 315 0.07 -15.05 19.16
N LYS A 316 -1.04 -14.35 18.95
CA LYS A 316 -1.13 -13.31 17.92
C LYS A 316 -0.11 -12.19 18.16
N PHE A 317 0.01 -11.71 19.39
CA PHE A 317 1.01 -10.69 19.74
C PHE A 317 2.45 -11.19 19.53
N GLN A 318 2.73 -12.48 19.85
CA GLN A 318 4.02 -13.07 19.57
C GLN A 318 4.32 -13.12 18.07
N MET A 319 3.34 -13.52 17.24
CA MET A 319 3.47 -13.54 15.78
C MET A 319 3.78 -12.15 15.24
N GLN A 320 3.06 -11.12 15.68
CA GLN A 320 3.27 -9.73 15.28
C GLN A 320 4.68 -9.24 15.60
N ASN A 321 5.21 -9.57 16.79
CA ASN A 321 6.58 -9.22 17.16
C ASN A 321 7.61 -9.92 16.26
N LEU A 322 7.41 -11.21 15.97
CA LEU A 322 8.31 -11.96 15.09
C LEU A 322 8.28 -11.44 13.65
N GLU A 323 7.12 -11.10 13.12
CA GLU A 323 6.98 -10.43 11.82
C GLU A 323 7.74 -9.10 11.79
N ARG A 324 7.64 -8.31 12.85
CA ARG A 324 8.38 -7.06 13.01
C ARG A 324 9.89 -7.29 13.08
N ASP A 325 10.36 -8.29 13.83
CA ASP A 325 11.78 -8.63 13.94
C ASP A 325 12.34 -9.08 12.58
N ILE A 326 11.58 -9.86 11.82
CA ILE A 326 11.92 -10.25 10.44
C ILE A 326 12.05 -9.02 9.54
N PHE A 327 11.09 -8.09 9.62
CA PHE A 327 11.15 -6.82 8.88
C PHE A 327 12.41 -6.02 9.21
N VAL A 328 12.73 -5.85 10.50
CA VAL A 328 13.93 -5.14 10.95
C VAL A 328 15.20 -5.83 10.48
N LEU A 329 15.27 -7.17 10.62
CA LEU A 329 16.43 -7.96 10.17
C LEU A 329 16.64 -7.82 8.65
N ARG A 330 15.58 -7.87 7.83
CA ARG A 330 15.67 -7.64 6.37
C ARG A 330 16.26 -6.27 6.06
N GLY A 331 15.86 -5.24 6.79
CA GLY A 331 16.38 -3.89 6.64
C GLY A 331 17.86 -3.75 6.94
N ARG A 332 18.38 -4.62 7.77
CA ARG A 332 19.77 -4.62 8.23
C ARG A 332 20.63 -5.70 7.58
N LYS A 333 20.16 -6.33 6.50
CA LYS A 333 20.88 -7.43 5.82
C LYS A 333 22.35 -7.11 5.52
N GLN A 334 22.63 -5.86 5.15
CA GLN A 334 24.00 -5.41 4.85
C GLN A 334 24.92 -5.31 6.08
N ASP A 335 24.37 -5.32 7.30
CA ASP A 335 25.12 -5.22 8.55
C ASP A 335 25.65 -6.59 9.00
N PHE A 336 25.23 -7.67 8.37
CA PHE A 336 25.55 -9.05 8.73
C PHE A 336 26.46 -9.72 7.71
N LEU A 337 27.23 -10.70 8.17
CA LEU A 337 27.79 -11.70 7.28
C LEU A 337 26.64 -12.55 6.71
N GLU A 338 26.73 -12.96 5.46
CA GLU A 338 25.65 -13.71 4.80
C GLU A 338 25.20 -14.94 5.58
N SER A 339 26.17 -15.70 6.15
CA SER A 339 25.87 -16.88 6.99
C SER A 339 25.10 -16.53 8.24
N ASP A 340 25.46 -15.44 8.91
CA ASP A 340 24.86 -15.03 10.17
C ASP A 340 23.46 -14.45 9.95
N TYR A 341 23.28 -13.70 8.87
CA TYR A 341 21.96 -13.22 8.42
C TYR A 341 20.98 -14.37 8.19
N TRP A 342 21.40 -15.40 7.43
CA TRP A 342 20.51 -16.50 7.14
C TRP A 342 20.23 -17.40 8.36
N LEU A 343 21.17 -17.50 9.29
CA LEU A 343 20.97 -18.23 10.54
C LEU A 343 19.92 -17.51 11.43
N GLU A 344 20.03 -16.18 11.55
CA GLU A 344 19.07 -15.39 12.32
C GLU A 344 17.69 -15.41 11.66
N MET A 345 17.63 -15.25 10.33
CA MET A 345 16.40 -15.32 9.56
C MET A 345 15.69 -16.67 9.72
N GLU A 346 16.44 -17.78 9.63
CA GLU A 346 15.91 -19.12 9.85
C GLU A 346 15.30 -19.28 11.24
N SER A 347 15.98 -18.76 12.28
CA SER A 347 15.48 -18.81 13.65
C SER A 347 14.13 -18.10 13.77
N LEU A 348 14.03 -16.87 13.31
CA LEU A 348 12.79 -16.07 13.37
C LEU A 348 11.64 -16.72 12.58
N LEU A 349 11.93 -17.24 11.37
CA LEU A 349 10.92 -17.89 10.54
C LEU A 349 10.40 -19.19 11.18
N VAL A 350 11.28 -19.97 11.82
CA VAL A 350 10.88 -21.19 12.54
C VAL A 350 10.02 -20.83 13.76
N GLU A 351 10.40 -19.82 14.52
CA GLU A 351 9.61 -19.36 15.67
C GLU A 351 8.23 -18.84 15.24
N LEU A 352 8.16 -18.09 14.15
CA LEU A 352 6.90 -17.60 13.58
C LEU A 352 6.01 -18.77 13.13
N ALA A 353 6.57 -19.75 12.42
CA ALA A 353 5.82 -20.92 11.98
C ALA A 353 5.25 -21.75 13.16
N ILE A 354 6.01 -21.86 14.26
CA ILE A 354 5.54 -22.53 15.48
C ILE A 354 4.40 -21.74 16.13
N ALA A 355 4.56 -20.43 16.28
CA ALA A 355 3.53 -19.57 16.88
C ALA A 355 2.24 -19.57 16.06
N THR A 356 2.35 -19.50 14.72
CA THR A 356 1.21 -19.60 13.79
C THR A 356 0.46 -20.94 13.94
N GLY A 357 1.16 -22.06 13.94
CA GLY A 357 0.54 -23.37 14.12
C GLY A 357 -0.19 -23.50 15.47
N GLN A 358 0.38 -22.97 16.56
CA GLN A 358 -0.26 -22.94 17.88
C GLN A 358 -1.49 -22.02 17.91
N PHE A 359 -1.43 -20.89 17.23
CA PHE A 359 -2.57 -19.98 17.10
C PHE A 359 -3.72 -20.64 16.36
N GLU A 360 -3.48 -21.26 15.20
CA GLU A 360 -4.49 -21.99 14.43
C GLU A 360 -5.14 -23.12 15.25
N GLU A 361 -4.34 -23.91 15.96
CA GLU A 361 -4.85 -24.95 16.85
C GLU A 361 -5.76 -24.37 17.95
N THR A 362 -5.35 -23.25 18.53
CA THR A 362 -6.10 -22.60 19.63
C THR A 362 -7.43 -22.05 19.16
N ILE A 363 -7.52 -21.45 17.96
CA ILE A 363 -8.78 -20.93 17.41
C ILE A 363 -9.71 -22.08 16.98
N ASN A 364 -9.19 -23.15 16.39
CA ASN A 364 -9.98 -24.31 15.98
C ASN A 364 -10.64 -25.01 17.16
N ILE A 365 -9.90 -25.22 18.27
CA ILE A 365 -10.44 -25.82 19.50
C ILE A 365 -11.57 -24.98 20.08
N ASN A 366 -11.46 -23.65 20.03
CA ASN A 366 -12.51 -22.75 20.53
C ASN A 366 -13.75 -22.79 19.66
N SER A 367 -13.63 -22.91 18.35
CA SER A 367 -14.75 -23.04 17.41
C SER A 367 -15.56 -24.32 17.67
N GLU A 368 -14.88 -25.46 17.82
CA GLU A 368 -15.52 -26.77 18.13
C GLU A 368 -16.23 -26.77 19.51
N ARG A 369 -15.69 -26.04 20.49
CA ARG A 369 -16.31 -25.90 21.81
C ARG A 369 -17.60 -25.05 21.78
N ILE A 370 -17.65 -24.03 20.95
CA ILE A 370 -18.84 -23.19 20.77
C ILE A 370 -19.94 -23.98 20.10
N GLU A 371 -19.63 -24.76 19.05
CA GLU A 371 -20.60 -25.61 18.35
C GLU A 371 -21.17 -26.71 19.24
N THR A 372 -20.32 -27.38 20.04
CA THR A 372 -20.78 -28.43 20.97
C THR A 372 -21.62 -27.90 22.12
N ASN A 373 -21.36 -26.68 22.62
CA ASN A 373 -22.17 -26.07 23.66
C ASN A 373 -23.49 -25.48 23.14
N GLY A 374 -23.56 -25.10 21.87
CA GLY A 374 -24.79 -24.66 21.21
C GLY A 374 -25.79 -25.78 20.98
N GLN A 375 -25.32 -27.02 20.77
CA GLN A 375 -26.18 -28.19 20.55
C GLN A 375 -26.75 -28.82 21.85
N VAL A 376 -26.26 -28.42 23.02
CA VAL A 376 -26.74 -28.99 24.33
C VAL A 376 -27.90 -28.13 24.91
N ASN A 377 -28.20 -26.97 24.31
CA ASN A 377 -29.24 -26.06 24.80
C ASN A 377 -30.46 -25.98 23.87
N GLU A 378 -30.62 -26.86 22.89
CA GLU A 378 -31.86 -27.14 22.15
C GLU A 378 -32.44 -28.50 22.65
#